data_19289f0ad0b9be98e13d2c2f4a651f1b
#
_entry.id   19289f0ad0b9be98e13d2c2f4a651f1b
#
_cell.length_a   1.000
_cell.length_b   1.000
_cell.length_c   1.000
_cell.angle_alpha   90.00
_cell.angle_beta   90.00
_cell.angle_gamma   90.00
#
_symmetry.space_group_name_H-M   'P 1'
#
loop_
_entity.id
_entity.type
_entity.pdbx_description
1 polymer ?
#
loop_
_entity_poly.entity_id
_entity_poly.type
_entity_poly.pdbx_seq_one_letter_code
_entity_poly.pdbx_strand_id
1 'polypeptide(L)'
;MKSLSIILSFLFSFILSQEKILFVGNSFTFYWNLPSLVNEMCNYSGDIVDIYQSTAGGATLKQHWVGDKNLKTMDLLKENKYSLIILQDHSQNPILKTKESLEYFSRFIKIAKKNSSRSIIYGTWTYPSMPIKSSYGKDPIISNLIPLSREFNVPIAPVGTAFRLFQERYPNISLFTSDNKHPSPVGTYLAACIFYRMITKKNSKGLPRRFTTEDKNGKKIYINIVEKVTAEKCQLLADSIILQQY
;
A
#
# COMPACT_ATOMS: atom_id res chain seq x y z
N MET A 1 -18.61 11.92 62.75
CA MET A 1 -19.15 11.47 61.44
C MET A 1 -18.08 11.71 60.40
N LYS A 2 -17.39 10.66 59.95
CA LYS A 2 -16.35 10.77 58.90
C LYS A 2 -16.98 10.46 57.54
N SER A 3 -17.01 11.45 56.69
CA SER A 3 -17.51 11.30 55.32
C SER A 3 -16.48 10.52 54.47
N LEU A 4 -16.89 9.35 53.96
CA LEU A 4 -16.11 8.50 53.11
C LEU A 4 -16.36 8.91 51.63
N SER A 5 -15.45 9.69 51.08
CA SER A 5 -15.51 10.04 49.64
C SER A 5 -15.06 8.86 48.80
N ILE A 6 -15.99 8.21 48.09
CA ILE A 6 -15.73 7.17 47.11
C ILE A 6 -15.32 7.86 45.80
N ILE A 7 -14.04 7.84 45.48
CA ILE A 7 -13.52 8.24 44.15
C ILE A 7 -13.78 7.09 43.18
N LEU A 8 -14.81 7.26 42.35
CA LEU A 8 -15.13 6.32 41.25
C LEU A 8 -14.19 6.62 40.07
N SER A 9 -13.08 5.90 39.99
CA SER A 9 -12.16 5.96 38.85
C SER A 9 -12.81 5.30 37.64
N PHE A 10 -13.32 6.09 36.69
CA PHE A 10 -13.73 5.61 35.39
C PHE A 10 -12.47 5.26 34.56
N LEU A 11 -12.10 4.00 34.58
CA LEU A 11 -11.16 3.44 33.61
C LEU A 11 -11.84 3.40 32.24
N PHE A 12 -11.63 4.45 31.43
CA PHE A 12 -11.94 4.41 30.01
C PHE A 12 -10.95 3.43 29.35
N SER A 13 -11.33 2.16 29.27
CA SER A 13 -10.67 1.20 28.39
C SER A 13 -10.95 1.64 26.96
N PHE A 14 -10.02 2.37 26.35
CA PHE A 14 -9.99 2.53 24.90
C PHE A 14 -9.78 1.13 24.30
N ILE A 15 -10.87 0.49 23.89
CA ILE A 15 -10.80 -0.65 22.99
C ILE A 15 -10.27 -0.06 21.67
N LEU A 16 -8.96 -0.13 21.47
CA LEU A 16 -8.34 0.15 20.19
C LEU A 16 -8.88 -0.91 19.24
N SER A 17 -9.92 -0.57 18.50
CA SER A 17 -10.43 -1.42 17.44
C SER A 17 -9.29 -1.62 16.44
N GLN A 18 -8.85 -2.85 16.25
CA GLN A 18 -7.83 -3.23 15.29
C GLN A 18 -8.21 -2.72 13.90
N GLU A 19 -7.31 -1.94 13.30
CA GLU A 19 -7.57 -1.30 12.01
C GLU A 19 -7.53 -2.35 10.89
N LYS A 20 -8.65 -2.55 10.18
CA LYS A 20 -8.72 -3.48 9.05
C LYS A 20 -8.45 -2.74 7.75
N ILE A 21 -7.48 -3.22 6.98
CA ILE A 21 -7.03 -2.60 5.73
C ILE A 21 -7.18 -3.59 4.59
N LEU A 22 -7.79 -3.17 3.47
CA LEU A 22 -7.92 -3.99 2.27
C LEU A 22 -7.04 -3.44 1.15
N PHE A 23 -6.12 -4.26 0.64
CA PHE A 23 -5.44 -4.01 -0.63
C PHE A 23 -6.24 -4.62 -1.78
N VAL A 24 -6.58 -3.79 -2.77
CA VAL A 24 -7.22 -4.19 -4.02
C VAL A 24 -6.25 -3.95 -5.16
N GLY A 25 -5.92 -4.99 -5.94
CA GLY A 25 -4.96 -4.82 -7.02
C GLY A 25 -4.58 -6.11 -7.75
N ASN A 26 -3.38 -6.15 -8.27
CA ASN A 26 -2.87 -7.25 -9.07
C ASN A 26 -1.45 -7.68 -8.63
N SER A 27 -0.65 -8.20 -9.56
CA SER A 27 0.70 -8.66 -9.26
C SER A 27 1.61 -7.57 -8.66
N PHE A 28 1.40 -6.30 -8.98
CA PHE A 28 2.17 -5.21 -8.36
C PHE A 28 1.83 -5.04 -6.87
N THR A 29 0.70 -5.56 -6.44
CA THR A 29 0.28 -5.60 -5.04
C THR A 29 0.73 -6.89 -4.33
N PHE A 30 0.61 -8.07 -4.97
CA PHE A 30 0.90 -9.32 -4.24
C PHE A 30 2.33 -9.85 -4.38
N TYR A 31 3.14 -9.37 -5.35
CA TYR A 31 4.52 -9.84 -5.48
C TYR A 31 5.30 -9.62 -4.18
N TRP A 32 6.07 -10.65 -3.82
CA TRP A 32 6.88 -10.70 -2.58
C TRP A 32 6.08 -10.30 -1.33
N ASN A 33 4.79 -10.68 -1.31
CA ASN A 33 3.90 -10.54 -0.15
C ASN A 33 3.78 -9.10 0.38
N LEU A 34 3.69 -8.08 -0.50
CA LEU A 34 3.63 -6.68 -0.08
C LEU A 34 2.61 -6.40 1.04
N PRO A 35 1.32 -6.86 0.96
CA PRO A 35 0.36 -6.62 2.04
C PRO A 35 0.80 -7.23 3.37
N SER A 36 1.29 -8.47 3.36
CA SER A 36 1.80 -9.14 4.58
C SER A 36 3.04 -8.44 5.13
N LEU A 37 3.93 -7.96 4.25
CA LEU A 37 5.12 -7.21 4.66
C LEU A 37 4.74 -5.89 5.36
N VAL A 38 3.76 -5.16 4.82
CA VAL A 38 3.24 -3.94 5.45
C VAL A 38 2.61 -4.26 6.80
N ASN A 39 1.84 -5.35 6.90
CA ASN A 39 1.26 -5.83 8.16
C ASN A 39 2.34 -6.03 9.23
N GLU A 40 3.39 -6.78 8.90
CA GLU A 40 4.48 -7.06 9.83
C GLU A 40 5.30 -5.81 10.18
N MET A 41 5.47 -4.87 9.25
CA MET A 41 6.12 -3.58 9.54
C MET A 41 5.31 -2.75 10.54
N CYS A 42 3.99 -2.69 10.38
CA CYS A 42 3.10 -2.00 11.32
C CYS A 42 3.13 -2.68 12.70
N ASN A 43 2.94 -3.99 12.75
CA ASN A 43 2.96 -4.77 14.00
C ASN A 43 4.29 -4.64 14.75
N TYR A 44 5.43 -4.65 14.02
CA TYR A 44 6.76 -4.43 14.61
C TYR A 44 6.86 -3.09 15.34
N SER A 45 6.20 -2.06 14.85
CA SER A 45 6.20 -0.72 15.46
C SER A 45 5.09 -0.50 16.50
N GLY A 46 4.32 -1.54 16.82
CA GLY A 46 3.21 -1.50 17.78
C GLY A 46 1.90 -0.97 17.23
N ASP A 47 1.80 -0.76 15.91
CA ASP A 47 0.55 -0.38 15.25
C ASP A 47 -0.17 -1.66 14.81
N ILE A 48 -1.07 -2.17 15.66
CA ILE A 48 -1.77 -3.43 15.39
C ILE A 48 -2.81 -3.22 14.29
N VAL A 49 -2.55 -3.83 13.12
CA VAL A 49 -3.43 -3.78 11.95
C VAL A 49 -3.71 -5.19 11.43
N ASP A 50 -4.86 -5.37 10.78
CA ASP A 50 -5.20 -6.57 10.00
C ASP A 50 -5.23 -6.21 8.53
N ILE A 51 -4.31 -6.72 7.74
CA ILE A 51 -4.24 -6.43 6.31
C ILE A 51 -4.75 -7.62 5.49
N TYR A 52 -5.77 -7.34 4.70
CA TYR A 52 -6.40 -8.25 3.74
C TYR A 52 -6.04 -7.85 2.32
N GLN A 53 -6.21 -8.79 1.38
CA GLN A 53 -6.02 -8.49 -0.03
C GLN A 53 -7.10 -9.14 -0.91
N SER A 54 -7.50 -8.43 -1.95
CA SER A 54 -8.23 -8.95 -3.09
C SER A 54 -7.39 -8.71 -4.33
N THR A 55 -6.77 -9.75 -4.87
CA THR A 55 -5.78 -9.63 -5.95
C THR A 55 -5.88 -10.78 -6.94
N ALA A 56 -5.63 -10.49 -8.23
CA ALA A 56 -5.43 -11.50 -9.27
C ALA A 56 -4.40 -10.99 -10.29
N GLY A 57 -3.66 -11.89 -10.94
CA GLY A 57 -2.65 -11.54 -11.94
C GLY A 57 -3.21 -10.66 -13.06
N GLY A 58 -2.62 -9.45 -13.24
CA GLY A 58 -3.02 -8.49 -14.26
C GLY A 58 -4.45 -7.96 -14.13
N ALA A 59 -5.07 -8.06 -12.95
CA ALA A 59 -6.43 -7.56 -12.74
C ALA A 59 -6.49 -6.03 -12.86
N THR A 60 -7.60 -5.55 -13.43
CA THR A 60 -7.96 -4.13 -13.47
C THR A 60 -8.99 -3.83 -12.39
N LEU A 61 -9.13 -2.57 -11.98
CA LEU A 61 -10.20 -2.17 -11.05
C LEU A 61 -11.59 -2.46 -11.63
N LYS A 62 -11.76 -2.40 -12.97
CA LYS A 62 -13.00 -2.85 -13.62
C LYS A 62 -13.31 -4.31 -13.34
N GLN A 63 -12.31 -5.19 -13.46
CA GLN A 63 -12.48 -6.63 -13.20
C GLN A 63 -12.78 -6.90 -11.72
N HIS A 64 -12.16 -6.15 -10.79
CA HIS A 64 -12.55 -6.19 -9.38
C HIS A 64 -14.00 -5.76 -9.14
N TRP A 65 -14.47 -4.75 -9.89
CA TRP A 65 -15.83 -4.25 -9.77
C TRP A 65 -16.89 -5.26 -10.22
N VAL A 66 -16.64 -5.94 -11.35
CA VAL A 66 -17.61 -6.87 -11.94
C VAL A 66 -17.42 -8.33 -11.50
N GLY A 67 -16.37 -8.64 -10.72
CA GLY A 67 -16.09 -9.98 -10.23
C GLY A 67 -15.42 -10.92 -11.23
N ASP A 68 -14.81 -10.38 -12.30
CA ASP A 68 -14.00 -11.18 -13.23
C ASP A 68 -12.84 -11.86 -12.52
N LYS A 69 -12.26 -12.90 -13.13
CA LYS A 69 -11.14 -13.67 -12.57
C LYS A 69 -11.43 -14.26 -11.18
N ASN A 70 -12.70 -14.55 -10.89
CA ASN A 70 -13.18 -15.05 -9.59
C ASN A 70 -12.90 -14.08 -8.42
N LEU A 71 -12.74 -12.79 -8.69
CA LEU A 71 -12.50 -11.78 -7.69
C LEU A 71 -13.78 -11.54 -6.85
N LYS A 72 -13.61 -11.56 -5.53
CA LYS A 72 -14.69 -11.34 -4.54
C LYS A 72 -14.60 -9.95 -3.88
N THR A 73 -14.01 -8.98 -4.56
CA THR A 73 -13.76 -7.65 -4.00
C THR A 73 -15.03 -6.98 -3.50
N MET A 74 -16.11 -7.04 -4.30
CA MET A 74 -17.37 -6.39 -3.93
C MET A 74 -18.08 -7.11 -2.78
N ASP A 75 -17.92 -8.44 -2.68
CA ASP A 75 -18.46 -9.21 -1.56
C ASP A 75 -17.69 -8.90 -0.28
N LEU A 76 -16.36 -8.86 -0.34
CA LEU A 76 -15.51 -8.45 0.78
C LEU A 76 -15.89 -7.07 1.32
N LEU A 77 -16.18 -6.11 0.42
CA LEU A 77 -16.56 -4.74 0.80
C LEU A 77 -17.98 -4.64 1.38
N LYS A 78 -18.86 -5.61 1.08
CA LYS A 78 -20.21 -5.69 1.66
C LYS A 78 -20.21 -6.39 3.02
N GLU A 79 -19.45 -7.47 3.14
CA GLU A 79 -19.44 -8.34 4.31
C GLU A 79 -18.56 -7.84 5.45
N ASN A 80 -17.56 -7.01 5.13
CA ASN A 80 -16.57 -6.54 6.09
C ASN A 80 -16.49 -5.00 6.13
N LYS A 81 -16.20 -4.49 7.33
CA LYS A 81 -15.85 -3.07 7.51
C LYS A 81 -14.34 -2.93 7.50
N TYR A 82 -13.83 -2.19 6.53
CA TYR A 82 -12.43 -1.78 6.46
C TYR A 82 -12.29 -0.31 6.86
N SER A 83 -11.27 0.02 7.63
CA SER A 83 -10.94 1.42 7.96
C SER A 83 -10.22 2.11 6.81
N LEU A 84 -9.50 1.32 6.00
CA LEU A 84 -8.71 1.81 4.87
C LEU A 84 -8.78 0.83 3.70
N ILE A 85 -8.95 1.37 2.48
CA ILE A 85 -8.90 0.61 1.22
C ILE A 85 -7.78 1.20 0.35
N ILE A 86 -6.83 0.36 -0.04
CA ILE A 86 -5.71 0.73 -0.92
C ILE A 86 -6.03 0.19 -2.31
N LEU A 87 -6.13 1.08 -3.29
CA LEU A 87 -6.61 0.79 -4.62
C LEU A 87 -5.47 0.86 -5.65
N GLN A 88 -5.26 -0.23 -6.40
CA GLN A 88 -4.29 -0.31 -7.49
C GLN A 88 -4.98 -0.85 -8.76
N ASP A 89 -4.93 -0.09 -9.84
CA ASP A 89 -5.39 -0.54 -11.15
C ASP A 89 -4.26 -1.26 -11.92
N HIS A 90 -4.58 -1.83 -13.09
CA HIS A 90 -3.56 -2.36 -13.97
C HIS A 90 -2.50 -1.29 -14.28
N SER A 91 -1.22 -1.67 -14.22
CA SER A 91 -0.08 -0.75 -14.27
C SER A 91 -0.08 0.24 -15.44
N GLN A 92 -0.65 -0.14 -16.58
CA GLN A 92 -0.71 0.72 -17.78
C GLN A 92 -2.00 1.53 -17.89
N ASN A 93 -3.08 1.16 -17.20
CA ASN A 93 -4.39 1.77 -17.37
C ASN A 93 -4.41 3.27 -17.05
N PRO A 94 -3.73 3.78 -16.00
CA PRO A 94 -3.69 5.22 -15.76
C PRO A 94 -3.09 6.03 -16.90
N ILE A 95 -2.34 5.40 -17.82
CA ILE A 95 -1.74 6.03 -19.00
C ILE A 95 -2.54 5.72 -20.27
N LEU A 96 -2.80 4.42 -20.54
CA LEU A 96 -3.34 3.97 -21.83
C LEU A 96 -4.87 3.95 -21.86
N LYS A 97 -5.53 3.84 -20.71
CA LYS A 97 -6.98 3.80 -20.53
C LYS A 97 -7.41 4.75 -19.42
N THR A 98 -6.86 5.96 -19.40
CA THR A 98 -6.99 6.92 -18.31
C THR A 98 -8.44 7.14 -17.89
N LYS A 99 -9.36 7.35 -18.84
CA LYS A 99 -10.78 7.57 -18.55
C LYS A 99 -11.41 6.40 -17.80
N GLU A 100 -11.22 5.16 -18.28
CA GLU A 100 -11.74 3.94 -17.64
C GLU A 100 -11.10 3.75 -16.24
N SER A 101 -9.79 3.96 -16.14
CA SER A 101 -9.05 3.85 -14.88
C SER A 101 -9.61 4.81 -13.83
N LEU A 102 -9.72 6.10 -14.15
CA LEU A 102 -10.27 7.11 -13.24
C LEU A 102 -11.72 6.83 -12.85
N GLU A 103 -12.53 6.32 -13.78
CA GLU A 103 -13.92 5.92 -13.52
C GLU A 103 -13.99 4.85 -12.42
N TYR A 104 -13.21 3.77 -12.53
CA TYR A 104 -13.27 2.68 -11.56
C TYR A 104 -12.61 3.02 -10.23
N PHE A 105 -11.55 3.82 -10.22
CA PHE A 105 -11.05 4.42 -8.97
C PHE A 105 -12.15 5.23 -8.27
N SER A 106 -12.83 6.10 -9.00
CA SER A 106 -13.92 6.93 -8.50
C SER A 106 -15.05 6.09 -7.88
N ARG A 107 -15.46 5.01 -8.56
CA ARG A 107 -16.49 4.09 -8.07
C ARG A 107 -16.09 3.45 -6.74
N PHE A 108 -14.86 2.94 -6.61
CA PHE A 108 -14.36 2.34 -5.37
C PHE A 108 -14.22 3.37 -4.24
N ILE A 109 -13.72 4.57 -4.53
CA ILE A 109 -13.61 5.65 -3.54
C ILE A 109 -14.99 6.07 -3.01
N LYS A 110 -16.00 6.13 -3.88
CA LYS A 110 -17.39 6.43 -3.46
C LYS A 110 -17.95 5.37 -2.53
N ILE A 111 -17.70 4.08 -2.82
CA ILE A 111 -18.11 2.98 -1.90
C ILE A 111 -17.36 3.08 -0.59
N ALA A 112 -16.04 3.29 -0.62
CA ALA A 112 -15.24 3.47 0.59
C ALA A 112 -15.82 4.60 1.46
N LYS A 113 -16.08 5.77 0.89
CA LYS A 113 -16.70 6.91 1.60
C LYS A 113 -18.07 6.55 2.18
N LYS A 114 -18.93 5.85 1.42
CA LYS A 114 -20.23 5.40 1.90
C LYS A 114 -20.13 4.47 3.11
N ASN A 115 -19.09 3.67 3.17
CA ASN A 115 -18.81 2.72 4.26
C ASN A 115 -17.96 3.34 5.39
N SER A 116 -17.74 4.66 5.37
CA SER A 116 -16.86 5.38 6.32
C SER A 116 -15.41 4.88 6.31
N SER A 117 -14.95 4.32 5.18
CA SER A 117 -13.58 3.89 4.96
C SER A 117 -12.76 5.01 4.32
N ARG A 118 -11.50 5.15 4.74
CA ARG A 118 -10.50 5.96 4.01
C ARG A 118 -10.06 5.23 2.76
N SER A 119 -9.49 5.96 1.80
CA SER A 119 -8.87 5.37 0.62
C SER A 119 -7.45 5.90 0.42
N ILE A 120 -6.60 5.08 -0.18
CA ILE A 120 -5.29 5.46 -0.73
C ILE A 120 -5.24 4.94 -2.16
N ILE A 121 -4.82 5.78 -3.09
CA ILE A 121 -4.53 5.39 -4.47
C ILE A 121 -3.09 4.90 -4.52
N TYR A 122 -2.85 3.69 -5.01
CA TYR A 122 -1.52 3.15 -5.20
C TYR A 122 -0.92 3.69 -6.51
N GLY A 123 -0.13 4.73 -6.44
CA GLY A 123 0.65 5.26 -7.57
C GLY A 123 1.83 4.36 -7.88
N THR A 124 1.67 3.47 -8.87
CA THR A 124 2.70 2.52 -9.29
C THR A 124 3.77 3.16 -10.15
N TRP A 125 4.72 2.37 -10.62
CA TRP A 125 5.87 2.79 -11.41
C TRP A 125 5.73 2.47 -12.89
N THR A 126 6.49 3.17 -13.72
CA THR A 126 6.71 2.78 -15.13
C THR A 126 7.89 1.81 -15.23
N TYR A 127 7.89 0.97 -16.25
CA TYR A 127 8.92 -0.04 -16.49
C TYR A 127 9.37 -0.05 -17.96
N PRO A 128 10.53 -0.65 -18.31
CA PRO A 128 11.18 -0.49 -19.62
C PRO A 128 10.32 -0.75 -20.86
N SER A 129 9.39 -1.71 -20.81
CA SER A 129 8.52 -2.04 -21.94
C SER A 129 7.27 -1.14 -22.08
N MET A 130 7.07 -0.15 -21.18
CA MET A 130 5.96 0.79 -21.32
C MET A 130 6.24 1.82 -22.43
N PRO A 131 5.19 2.26 -23.17
CA PRO A 131 5.32 3.27 -24.22
C PRO A 131 5.69 4.65 -23.67
N ILE A 132 5.24 4.96 -22.46
CA ILE A 132 5.55 6.20 -21.74
C ILE A 132 6.28 5.84 -20.44
N LYS A 133 7.45 6.44 -20.26
CA LYS A 133 8.33 6.17 -19.12
C LYS A 133 8.39 7.38 -18.19
N SER A 134 8.69 7.15 -16.94
CA SER A 134 9.12 8.20 -16.03
C SER A 134 10.41 8.83 -16.53
N SER A 135 10.51 10.14 -16.39
CA SER A 135 11.71 10.94 -16.68
C SER A 135 11.96 11.85 -15.49
N TYR A 136 13.08 12.56 -15.50
CA TYR A 136 13.46 13.46 -14.42
C TYR A 136 12.29 14.36 -13.99
N GLY A 137 11.89 14.21 -12.72
CA GLY A 137 10.77 14.96 -12.13
C GLY A 137 9.37 14.61 -12.62
N LYS A 138 9.18 13.60 -13.51
CA LYS A 138 7.87 13.25 -14.09
C LYS A 138 7.54 11.78 -13.89
N ASP A 139 6.44 11.53 -13.21
CA ASP A 139 5.88 10.19 -12.98
C ASP A 139 4.48 10.15 -13.64
N PRO A 140 4.36 9.69 -14.91
CA PRO A 140 3.14 9.85 -15.71
C PRO A 140 1.93 9.13 -15.10
N ILE A 141 2.12 8.00 -14.42
CA ILE A 141 1.03 7.30 -13.72
C ILE A 141 0.48 8.20 -12.60
N ILE A 142 1.36 8.73 -11.76
CA ILE A 142 0.97 9.60 -10.65
C ILE A 142 0.34 10.89 -11.17
N SER A 143 0.95 11.50 -12.19
CA SER A 143 0.44 12.74 -12.80
C SER A 143 -1.01 12.60 -13.29
N ASN A 144 -1.35 11.45 -13.90
CA ASN A 144 -2.71 11.19 -14.38
C ASN A 144 -3.72 10.87 -13.26
N LEU A 145 -3.23 10.50 -12.07
CA LEU A 145 -4.07 10.23 -10.89
C LEU A 145 -4.30 11.49 -10.01
N ILE A 146 -3.50 12.54 -10.16
CA ILE A 146 -3.61 13.78 -9.38
C ILE A 146 -5.01 14.43 -9.47
N PRO A 147 -5.66 14.56 -10.64
CA PRO A 147 -6.99 15.14 -10.71
C PRO A 147 -8.00 14.40 -9.84
N LEU A 148 -7.95 13.06 -9.85
CA LEU A 148 -8.81 12.23 -9.02
C LEU A 148 -8.51 12.39 -7.51
N SER A 149 -7.23 12.43 -7.16
CA SER A 149 -6.78 12.68 -5.78
C SER A 149 -7.36 13.99 -5.24
N ARG A 150 -7.31 15.05 -6.03
CA ARG A 150 -7.86 16.37 -5.67
C ARG A 150 -9.39 16.34 -5.57
N GLU A 151 -10.08 15.77 -6.56
CA GLU A 151 -11.55 15.68 -6.59
C GLU A 151 -12.11 15.00 -5.35
N PHE A 152 -11.49 13.90 -4.93
CA PHE A 152 -11.99 13.09 -3.82
C PHE A 152 -11.30 13.37 -2.48
N ASN A 153 -10.27 14.22 -2.46
CA ASN A 153 -9.39 14.44 -1.29
C ASN A 153 -8.82 13.12 -0.76
N VAL A 154 -8.22 12.31 -1.65
CA VAL A 154 -7.68 10.99 -1.37
C VAL A 154 -6.20 10.97 -1.70
N PRO A 155 -5.30 10.60 -0.78
CA PRO A 155 -3.85 10.61 -1.03
C PRO A 155 -3.44 9.54 -2.05
N ILE A 156 -2.36 9.84 -2.79
CA ILE A 156 -1.67 8.87 -3.64
C ILE A 156 -0.44 8.36 -2.88
N ALA A 157 -0.27 7.04 -2.79
CA ALA A 157 0.99 6.43 -2.35
C ALA A 157 2.03 6.59 -3.47
N PRO A 158 3.08 7.42 -3.30
CA PRO A 158 4.00 7.79 -4.37
C PRO A 158 5.08 6.73 -4.61
N VAL A 159 4.68 5.47 -4.75
CA VAL A 159 5.63 4.35 -4.91
C VAL A 159 6.39 4.47 -6.24
N GLY A 160 5.72 4.92 -7.31
CA GLY A 160 6.38 5.16 -8.59
C GLY A 160 7.48 6.22 -8.49
N THR A 161 7.23 7.30 -7.78
CA THR A 161 8.24 8.34 -7.48
C THR A 161 9.39 7.76 -6.66
N ALA A 162 9.09 6.92 -5.65
CA ALA A 162 10.12 6.26 -4.86
C ALA A 162 11.00 5.35 -5.73
N PHE A 163 10.41 4.58 -6.64
CA PHE A 163 11.14 3.71 -7.57
C PHE A 163 12.07 4.52 -8.47
N ARG A 164 11.56 5.59 -9.09
CA ARG A 164 12.36 6.47 -9.95
C ARG A 164 13.54 7.07 -9.19
N LEU A 165 13.28 7.73 -8.07
CA LEU A 165 14.32 8.37 -7.25
C LEU A 165 15.36 7.37 -6.71
N PHE A 166 14.92 6.15 -6.36
CA PHE A 166 15.83 5.10 -5.91
C PHE A 166 16.76 4.66 -7.04
N GLN A 167 16.25 4.43 -8.24
CA GLN A 167 17.04 4.03 -9.42
C GLN A 167 18.00 5.14 -9.86
N GLU A 168 17.58 6.42 -9.81
CA GLU A 168 18.46 7.56 -10.07
C GLU A 168 19.63 7.61 -9.09
N ARG A 169 19.36 7.35 -7.79
CA ARG A 169 20.37 7.44 -6.73
C ARG A 169 21.23 6.19 -6.59
N TYR A 170 20.68 5.01 -6.90
CA TYR A 170 21.33 3.71 -6.72
C TYR A 170 21.16 2.82 -7.95
N PRO A 171 21.73 3.20 -9.11
CA PRO A 171 21.48 2.53 -10.42
C PRO A 171 21.92 1.07 -10.45
N ASN A 172 22.84 0.66 -9.59
CA ASN A 172 23.34 -0.72 -9.50
C ASN A 172 22.47 -1.65 -8.65
N ILE A 173 21.37 -1.16 -8.05
CA ILE A 173 20.46 -1.95 -7.23
C ILE A 173 19.13 -2.07 -7.98
N SER A 174 18.83 -3.26 -8.52
CA SER A 174 17.57 -3.48 -9.22
C SER A 174 16.38 -3.52 -8.28
N LEU A 175 15.34 -2.74 -8.59
CA LEU A 175 14.03 -2.81 -7.95
C LEU A 175 13.10 -3.83 -8.63
N PHE A 176 13.52 -4.43 -9.74
CA PHE A 176 12.71 -5.33 -10.54
C PHE A 176 13.25 -6.76 -10.54
N THR A 177 12.36 -7.71 -10.77
CA THR A 177 12.70 -9.09 -11.12
C THR A 177 13.31 -9.16 -12.52
N SER A 178 13.70 -10.36 -12.97
CA SER A 178 14.31 -10.58 -14.28
C SER A 178 13.44 -10.17 -15.49
N ASP A 179 12.13 -9.99 -15.28
CA ASP A 179 11.22 -9.51 -16.32
C ASP A 179 11.23 -7.98 -16.49
N ASN A 180 12.01 -7.27 -15.68
CA ASN A 180 12.12 -5.82 -15.68
C ASN A 180 10.78 -5.06 -15.50
N LYS A 181 9.82 -5.69 -14.82
CA LYS A 181 8.47 -5.17 -14.66
C LYS A 181 7.96 -5.33 -13.22
N HIS A 182 7.94 -6.56 -12.74
CA HIS A 182 7.48 -6.86 -11.40
C HIS A 182 8.53 -6.46 -10.36
N PRO A 183 8.11 -6.05 -9.16
CA PRO A 183 9.06 -5.63 -8.14
C PRO A 183 9.89 -6.82 -7.67
N SER A 184 11.17 -6.58 -7.40
CA SER A 184 12.04 -7.50 -6.67
C SER A 184 11.73 -7.46 -5.16
N PRO A 185 12.36 -8.33 -4.32
CA PRO A 185 12.27 -8.18 -2.87
C PRO A 185 12.65 -6.77 -2.38
N VAL A 186 13.63 -6.12 -3.02
CA VAL A 186 14.05 -4.74 -2.71
C VAL A 186 12.97 -3.74 -3.10
N GLY A 187 12.40 -3.88 -4.31
CA GLY A 187 11.32 -3.01 -4.78
C GLY A 187 10.09 -3.11 -3.89
N THR A 188 9.72 -4.34 -3.49
CA THR A 188 8.60 -4.56 -2.56
C THR A 188 8.88 -3.98 -1.18
N TYR A 189 10.12 -4.09 -0.68
CA TYR A 189 10.50 -3.49 0.60
C TYR A 189 10.40 -1.95 0.56
N LEU A 190 10.86 -1.32 -0.52
CA LEU A 190 10.71 0.12 -0.72
C LEU A 190 9.23 0.55 -0.75
N ALA A 191 8.40 -0.19 -1.51
CA ALA A 191 6.95 0.05 -1.55
C ALA A 191 6.31 -0.10 -0.16
N ALA A 192 6.70 -1.14 0.59
CA ALA A 192 6.22 -1.37 1.95
C ALA A 192 6.60 -0.23 2.91
N CYS A 193 7.80 0.33 2.81
CA CYS A 193 8.20 1.51 3.60
C CYS A 193 7.29 2.72 3.31
N ILE A 194 6.87 2.94 2.05
CA ILE A 194 5.93 4.01 1.70
C ILE A 194 4.56 3.76 2.35
N PHE A 195 4.00 2.55 2.21
CA PHE A 195 2.71 2.23 2.82
C PHE A 195 2.75 2.27 4.35
N TYR A 196 3.79 1.72 4.95
CA TYR A 196 4.01 1.82 6.39
C TYR A 196 3.92 3.28 6.88
N ARG A 197 4.66 4.18 6.23
CA ARG A 197 4.62 5.62 6.57
C ARG A 197 3.24 6.25 6.37
N MET A 198 2.53 5.86 5.33
CA MET A 198 1.18 6.39 5.06
C MET A 198 0.15 5.91 6.08
N ILE A 199 0.29 4.69 6.57
CA ILE A 199 -0.62 4.09 7.55
C ILE A 199 -0.30 4.60 8.95
N THR A 200 0.95 4.46 9.38
CA THR A 200 1.35 4.73 10.78
C THR A 200 1.73 6.17 11.05
N LYS A 201 2.04 6.95 10.01
CA LYS A 201 2.64 8.30 10.10
C LYS A 201 4.03 8.34 10.75
N LYS A 202 4.67 7.19 10.93
CA LYS A 202 6.01 7.04 11.48
C LYS A 202 7.06 6.94 10.37
N ASN A 203 8.32 7.27 10.67
CA ASN A 203 9.44 7.03 9.77
C ASN A 203 9.76 5.55 9.67
N SER A 204 10.20 5.11 8.49
CA SER A 204 10.58 3.72 8.24
C SER A 204 12.00 3.37 8.70
N LYS A 205 12.81 4.38 9.04
CA LYS A 205 14.17 4.19 9.55
C LYS A 205 14.18 3.29 10.78
N GLY A 206 15.01 2.24 10.74
CA GLY A 206 15.16 1.27 11.84
C GLY A 206 14.23 0.06 11.73
N LEU A 207 13.36 -0.03 10.73
CA LEU A 207 12.60 -1.25 10.48
C LEU A 207 13.53 -2.43 10.16
N PRO A 208 13.18 -3.66 10.57
CA PRO A 208 13.95 -4.85 10.23
C PRO A 208 14.08 -5.04 8.71
N ARG A 209 15.19 -5.60 8.29
CA ARG A 209 15.42 -6.00 6.90
C ARG A 209 14.88 -7.39 6.55
N ARG A 210 14.41 -8.12 7.54
CA ARG A 210 13.82 -9.46 7.43
C ARG A 210 12.51 -9.49 8.16
N PHE A 211 11.49 -9.98 7.49
CA PHE A 211 10.20 -10.24 8.09
C PHE A 211 9.82 -11.69 7.88
N THR A 212 9.26 -12.29 8.89
CA THR A 212 8.83 -13.69 8.88
C THR A 212 7.44 -13.79 9.50
N THR A 213 6.70 -14.78 9.08
CA THR A 213 5.46 -15.24 9.73
C THR A 213 5.55 -16.72 10.00
N GLU A 214 4.51 -17.32 10.57
CA GLU A 214 4.40 -18.75 10.74
C GLU A 214 3.19 -19.28 9.96
N ASP A 215 3.32 -20.48 9.41
CA ASP A 215 2.19 -21.19 8.84
C ASP A 215 1.32 -21.81 9.95
N LYS A 216 0.20 -22.42 9.56
CA LYS A 216 -0.72 -23.09 10.49
C LYS A 216 -0.09 -24.21 11.33
N ASN A 217 1.09 -24.67 10.99
CA ASN A 217 1.85 -25.73 11.69
C ASN A 217 3.01 -25.15 12.52
N GLY A 218 3.11 -23.81 12.65
CA GLY A 218 4.19 -23.12 13.35
C GLY A 218 5.52 -23.09 12.57
N LYS A 219 5.53 -23.46 11.28
CA LYS A 219 6.74 -23.39 10.45
C LYS A 219 6.99 -21.95 10.04
N LYS A 220 8.21 -21.46 10.31
CA LYS A 220 8.65 -20.13 9.92
C LYS A 220 8.68 -19.96 8.40
N ILE A 221 8.02 -18.92 7.92
CA ILE A 221 7.97 -18.50 6.52
C ILE A 221 8.62 -17.12 6.41
N TYR A 222 9.57 -16.95 5.48
CA TYR A 222 10.14 -15.65 5.18
C TYR A 222 9.20 -14.88 4.23
N ILE A 223 8.71 -13.73 4.68
CA ILE A 223 7.89 -12.83 3.88
C ILE A 223 8.76 -12.01 2.93
N ASN A 224 9.83 -11.42 3.49
CA ASN A 224 10.77 -10.61 2.73
C ASN A 224 12.15 -10.60 3.40
N ILE A 225 13.21 -10.61 2.61
CA ILE A 225 14.59 -10.48 3.06
C ILE A 225 15.32 -9.54 2.11
N VAL A 226 15.90 -8.48 2.67
CA VAL A 226 16.73 -7.51 1.95
C VAL A 226 18.11 -7.43 2.59
N GLU A 227 19.14 -7.14 1.81
CA GLU A 227 20.47 -6.88 2.33
C GLU A 227 20.45 -5.62 3.21
N LYS A 228 21.27 -5.58 4.29
CA LYS A 228 21.19 -4.54 5.35
C LYS A 228 21.34 -3.13 4.80
N VAL A 229 22.41 -2.88 4.05
CA VAL A 229 22.68 -1.54 3.49
C VAL A 229 21.62 -1.12 2.48
N THR A 230 21.08 -2.07 1.72
CA THR A 230 20.00 -1.83 0.78
C THR A 230 18.67 -1.50 1.48
N ALA A 231 18.36 -2.18 2.59
CA ALA A 231 17.19 -1.86 3.40
C ALA A 231 17.28 -0.44 3.99
N GLU A 232 18.45 -0.07 4.52
CA GLU A 232 18.72 1.28 5.04
C GLU A 232 18.54 2.35 3.93
N LYS A 233 19.02 2.08 2.71
CA LYS A 233 18.80 2.96 1.55
C LYS A 233 17.32 3.13 1.20
N CYS A 234 16.54 2.03 1.22
CA CYS A 234 15.09 2.07 1.00
C CYS A 234 14.39 2.92 2.06
N GLN A 235 14.72 2.71 3.32
CA GLN A 235 14.16 3.45 4.45
C GLN A 235 14.45 4.95 4.34
N LEU A 236 15.73 5.31 4.16
CA LEU A 236 16.15 6.70 4.03
C LEU A 236 15.46 7.40 2.85
N LEU A 237 15.36 6.72 1.71
CA LEU A 237 14.67 7.28 0.55
C LEU A 237 13.17 7.42 0.83
N ALA A 238 12.52 6.39 1.35
CA ALA A 238 11.11 6.46 1.69
C ALA A 238 10.83 7.62 2.65
N ASP A 239 11.67 7.81 3.67
CA ASP A 239 11.52 8.86 4.68
C ASP A 239 11.77 10.27 4.12
N SER A 240 12.54 10.41 3.04
CA SER A 240 12.78 11.69 2.35
C SER A 240 11.62 12.12 1.44
N ILE A 241 10.74 11.20 1.08
CA ILE A 241 9.60 11.51 0.20
C ILE A 241 8.51 12.21 1.00
N ILE A 242 8.05 13.34 0.46
CA ILE A 242 6.91 14.07 1.03
C ILE A 242 5.63 13.31 0.66
N LEU A 243 4.92 12.83 1.68
CA LEU A 243 3.64 12.15 1.53
C LEU A 243 2.53 13.21 1.47
N GLN A 244 2.40 13.88 0.32
CA GLN A 244 1.42 14.94 0.13
C GLN A 244 0.02 14.37 -0.19
N GLN A 245 -1.02 15.08 0.29
CA GLN A 245 -2.29 15.18 -0.43
C GLN A 245 -2.04 16.15 -1.59
N TYR A 246 -2.24 15.68 -2.82
CA TYR A 246 -2.04 16.47 -4.03
C TYR A 246 -3.18 17.48 -4.24
#